data_4d0c88397fef40403d73d1ff3e53367d
#
_entry.id   4d0c88397fef40403d73d1ff3e53367d
#
_cell.length_a   1.000
_cell.length_b   1.000
_cell.length_c   1.000
_cell.angle_alpha   90.00
_cell.angle_beta   90.00
_cell.angle_gamma   90.00
#
_symmetry.space_group_name_H-M   'P 1'
#
loop_
_entity.id
_entity.type
_entity.pdbx_description
1 polymer ?
#
loop_
_entity_poly.entity_id
_entity_poly.type
_entity_poly.pdbx_seq_one_letter_code
_entity_poly.pdbx_strand_id
1 'polypeptide(L)'
;MAQRHIVYIPGKNPKPPAEEHQKYIWRALLEGVRRAEPDVVDDLSKHQDAFNFIGWNYIYYQEQDTMNRHLPWIDAQLNKHGPTEQDIEETKTWHHKLNYLIYSIVDHFPIILKLLRGELRSTAEETSRYFENHGGIASDVREQLKEVLRPLLDGEGDKVLLIGHSLGTVISYDALWALSQLEHLPGKVDTFVSMGSPLGMKYVKRRLLGSNRTGKQKYPDNIHRWINVAAEGDITALDRRFSEDFGEMVELGNIESIEDHCDGIYNYFREKDGLNCHRSYGYLVNPIVGKTIADWWRDHDEAK
;
A
#
# COMPACT_ATOMS: atom_id res chain seq x y z
N MET A 1 -3.68 11.26 -26.57
CA MET A 1 -4.31 10.06 -25.97
C MET A 1 -3.90 10.03 -24.53
N ALA A 2 -4.83 9.76 -23.62
CA ALA A 2 -4.53 9.58 -22.21
C ALA A 2 -3.50 8.46 -22.03
N GLN A 3 -2.44 8.72 -21.28
CA GLN A 3 -1.47 7.67 -20.92
C GLN A 3 -1.90 6.99 -19.62
N ARG A 4 -1.56 5.70 -19.49
CA ARG A 4 -1.85 4.91 -18.28
C ARG A 4 -0.58 4.81 -17.43
N HIS A 5 -0.70 5.09 -16.14
CA HIS A 5 0.41 5.06 -15.20
C HIS A 5 0.05 4.24 -13.97
N ILE A 6 0.86 3.22 -13.69
CA ILE A 6 0.79 2.45 -12.44
C ILE A 6 1.92 2.97 -11.55
N VAL A 7 1.58 3.59 -10.44
CA VAL A 7 2.55 4.10 -9.46
C VAL A 7 2.55 3.18 -8.25
N TYR A 8 3.69 2.62 -7.91
CA TYR A 8 3.83 1.73 -6.75
C TYR A 8 4.77 2.31 -5.71
N ILE A 9 4.32 2.33 -4.45
CA ILE A 9 5.11 2.76 -3.30
C ILE A 9 5.24 1.64 -2.26
N PRO A 10 6.46 1.15 -1.97
CA PRO A 10 6.70 0.06 -1.03
C PRO A 10 6.51 0.48 0.42
N GLY A 11 6.36 -0.53 1.29
CA GLY A 11 6.38 -0.36 2.75
C GLY A 11 7.75 -0.07 3.32
N LYS A 12 7.81 -0.01 4.65
CA LYS A 12 9.01 0.24 5.46
C LYS A 12 10.13 -0.80 5.26
N ASN A 13 11.22 -0.61 6.00
CA ASN A 13 12.49 -1.35 6.02
C ASN A 13 13.42 -1.01 4.84
N PRO A 14 14.73 -1.14 5.01
CA PRO A 14 15.68 -1.09 3.91
C PRO A 14 15.25 -2.03 2.77
N LYS A 15 15.41 -1.57 1.55
CA LYS A 15 15.05 -2.30 0.33
C LYS A 15 16.28 -2.47 -0.56
N PRO A 16 16.26 -3.45 -1.47
CA PRO A 16 17.24 -3.50 -2.55
C PRO A 16 17.25 -2.22 -3.39
N PRO A 17 18.30 -1.97 -4.19
CA PRO A 17 18.33 -0.85 -5.13
C PRO A 17 17.02 -0.76 -5.92
N ALA A 18 16.52 0.47 -6.12
CA ALA A 18 15.18 0.70 -6.68
C ALA A 18 14.96 0.00 -8.02
N GLU A 19 15.94 0.06 -8.93
CA GLU A 19 15.87 -0.59 -10.24
C GLU A 19 15.76 -2.12 -10.15
N GLU A 20 16.44 -2.73 -9.19
CA GLU A 20 16.38 -4.17 -8.95
C GLU A 20 15.06 -4.55 -8.31
N HIS A 21 14.64 -3.83 -7.26
CA HIS A 21 13.39 -4.09 -6.56
C HIS A 21 12.17 -3.92 -7.47
N GLN A 22 12.16 -2.88 -8.33
CA GLN A 22 11.11 -2.63 -9.32
C GLN A 22 10.83 -3.85 -10.20
N LYS A 23 11.89 -4.53 -10.70
CA LYS A 23 11.73 -5.71 -11.57
C LYS A 23 10.93 -6.83 -10.91
N TYR A 24 11.17 -7.09 -9.63
CA TYR A 24 10.49 -8.17 -8.91
C TYR A 24 9.09 -7.77 -8.44
N ILE A 25 8.87 -6.51 -8.11
CA ILE A 25 7.53 -5.98 -7.85
C ILE A 25 6.68 -6.07 -9.12
N TRP A 26 7.21 -5.63 -10.26
CA TRP A 26 6.54 -5.76 -11.56
C TRP A 26 6.21 -7.21 -11.90
N ARG A 27 7.17 -8.13 -11.73
CA ARG A 27 6.95 -9.56 -11.93
C ARG A 27 5.82 -10.13 -11.05
N ALA A 28 5.77 -9.73 -9.79
CA ALA A 28 4.72 -10.17 -8.87
C ALA A 28 3.35 -9.57 -9.23
N LEU A 29 3.31 -8.32 -9.64
CA LEU A 29 2.11 -7.65 -10.14
C LEU A 29 1.55 -8.37 -11.37
N LEU A 30 2.38 -8.65 -12.38
CA LEU A 30 1.97 -9.39 -13.57
C LEU A 30 1.47 -10.80 -13.24
N GLU A 31 2.08 -11.46 -12.25
CA GLU A 31 1.60 -12.77 -11.79
C GLU A 31 0.22 -12.68 -11.16
N GLY A 32 -0.05 -11.65 -10.35
CA GLY A 32 -1.38 -11.40 -9.79
C GLY A 32 -2.44 -11.17 -10.87
N VAL A 33 -2.11 -10.36 -11.88
CA VAL A 33 -2.99 -10.15 -13.04
C VAL A 33 -3.21 -11.45 -13.80
N ARG A 34 -2.17 -12.25 -14.05
CA ARG A 34 -2.29 -13.55 -14.74
C ARG A 34 -3.22 -14.51 -14.01
N ARG A 35 -3.20 -14.51 -12.67
CA ARG A 35 -4.06 -15.37 -11.86
C ARG A 35 -5.53 -14.97 -11.89
N ALA A 36 -5.80 -13.68 -12.06
CA ALA A 36 -7.15 -13.14 -12.08
C ALA A 36 -7.72 -13.07 -13.50
N GLU A 37 -6.94 -12.50 -14.43
CA GLU A 37 -7.38 -12.15 -15.78
C GLU A 37 -6.22 -12.39 -16.77
N PRO A 38 -5.99 -13.66 -17.18
CA PRO A 38 -4.85 -14.04 -18.03
C PRO A 38 -4.76 -13.25 -19.35
N ASP A 39 -5.91 -12.88 -19.91
CA ASP A 39 -5.99 -12.20 -21.21
C ASP A 39 -5.41 -10.77 -21.18
N VAL A 40 -5.34 -10.15 -19.98
CA VAL A 40 -4.82 -8.78 -19.82
C VAL A 40 -3.31 -8.77 -19.72
N VAL A 41 -2.71 -9.84 -19.20
CA VAL A 41 -1.28 -9.84 -18.86
C VAL A 41 -0.39 -9.68 -20.09
N ASP A 42 -0.79 -10.20 -21.25
CA ASP A 42 -0.01 -10.12 -22.48
C ASP A 42 0.08 -8.70 -23.02
N ASP A 43 -0.97 -7.91 -22.84
CA ASP A 43 -0.95 -6.49 -23.18
C ASP A 43 -0.19 -5.69 -22.12
N LEU A 44 -0.58 -5.80 -20.86
CA LEU A 44 0.05 -5.07 -19.76
C LEU A 44 1.58 -5.29 -19.70
N SER A 45 2.06 -6.51 -19.96
CA SER A 45 3.48 -6.82 -19.92
C SER A 45 4.34 -6.06 -20.94
N LYS A 46 3.74 -5.55 -22.02
CA LYS A 46 4.42 -4.74 -23.03
C LYS A 46 4.59 -3.28 -22.62
N HIS A 47 3.88 -2.87 -21.55
CA HIS A 47 3.82 -1.49 -21.06
C HIS A 47 4.56 -1.32 -19.72
N GLN A 48 5.76 -1.89 -19.60
CA GLN A 48 6.59 -1.70 -18.40
C GLN A 48 6.97 -0.23 -18.17
N ASP A 49 6.98 0.59 -19.21
CA ASP A 49 7.20 2.03 -19.18
C ASP A 49 6.07 2.78 -18.45
N ALA A 50 4.86 2.21 -18.39
CA ALA A 50 3.76 2.74 -17.57
C ALA A 50 3.96 2.52 -16.06
N PHE A 51 4.92 1.69 -15.64
CA PHE A 51 5.15 1.33 -14.24
C PHE A 51 6.19 2.22 -13.57
N ASN A 52 5.76 3.01 -12.60
CA ASN A 52 6.57 3.93 -11.82
C ASN A 52 6.76 3.39 -10.40
N PHE A 53 7.99 3.11 -10.02
CA PHE A 53 8.35 2.60 -8.69
C PHE A 53 8.98 3.69 -7.83
N ILE A 54 8.44 3.92 -6.63
CA ILE A 54 8.91 4.96 -5.71
C ILE A 54 9.91 4.36 -4.71
N GLY A 55 11.20 4.58 -4.95
CA GLY A 55 12.30 4.03 -4.15
C GLY A 55 12.66 4.85 -2.90
N TRP A 56 11.70 5.27 -2.10
CA TRP A 56 11.88 6.17 -0.96
C TRP A 56 12.71 5.61 0.20
N ASN A 57 12.83 4.29 0.30
CA ASN A 57 13.45 3.64 1.46
C ASN A 57 14.90 4.05 1.71
N TYR A 58 15.69 4.28 0.64
CA TYR A 58 17.08 4.68 0.81
C TYR A 58 17.21 6.07 1.46
N ILE A 59 16.36 7.02 1.11
CA ILE A 59 16.36 8.35 1.77
C ILE A 59 16.08 8.19 3.26
N TYR A 60 15.15 7.31 3.61
CA TYR A 60 14.70 7.13 4.98
C TYR A 60 15.68 6.37 5.87
N TYR A 61 16.26 5.28 5.35
CA TYR A 61 17.09 4.36 6.13
C TYR A 61 18.59 4.60 5.94
N GLN A 62 19.03 5.20 4.85
CA GLN A 62 20.44 5.31 4.42
C GLN A 62 21.14 3.94 4.30
N GLU A 63 20.36 2.89 4.15
CA GLU A 63 20.77 1.50 4.03
C GLU A 63 20.05 0.84 2.87
N GLN A 64 20.69 -0.14 2.26
CA GLN A 64 20.11 -0.99 1.23
C GLN A 64 20.21 -2.46 1.64
N ASP A 65 19.18 -3.23 1.35
CA ASP A 65 19.18 -4.69 1.43
C ASP A 65 19.63 -5.29 0.09
N THR A 66 19.82 -6.59 0.05
CA THR A 66 20.19 -7.31 -1.17
C THR A 66 19.04 -8.16 -1.68
N MET A 67 18.74 -8.08 -2.97
CA MET A 67 17.67 -8.87 -3.58
C MET A 67 17.90 -10.38 -3.44
N ASN A 68 19.15 -10.84 -3.52
CA ASN A 68 19.50 -12.25 -3.45
C ASN A 68 18.96 -12.97 -2.21
N ARG A 69 18.80 -12.26 -1.09
CA ARG A 69 18.20 -12.83 0.14
C ARG A 69 16.72 -13.15 0.00
N HIS A 70 16.03 -12.46 -0.90
CA HIS A 70 14.58 -12.56 -1.06
C HIS A 70 14.18 -13.46 -2.24
N LEU A 71 15.06 -13.66 -3.21
CA LEU A 71 14.75 -14.38 -4.46
C LEU A 71 14.14 -15.75 -4.25
N PRO A 72 14.68 -16.63 -3.39
CA PRO A 72 14.11 -17.97 -3.20
C PRO A 72 12.65 -17.93 -2.72
N TRP A 73 12.32 -16.95 -1.85
CA TRP A 73 10.99 -16.80 -1.29
C TRP A 73 10.01 -16.17 -2.28
N ILE A 74 10.51 -15.21 -3.09
CA ILE A 74 9.73 -14.60 -4.16
C ILE A 74 9.40 -15.65 -5.22
N ASP A 75 10.38 -16.42 -5.69
CA ASP A 75 10.17 -17.46 -6.67
C ASP A 75 9.23 -18.56 -6.16
N ALA A 76 9.35 -18.96 -4.90
CA ALA A 76 8.42 -19.89 -4.27
C ALA A 76 6.98 -19.33 -4.26
N GLN A 77 6.80 -18.04 -3.93
CA GLN A 77 5.50 -17.39 -3.94
C GLN A 77 4.87 -17.32 -5.33
N LEU A 78 5.67 -16.98 -6.35
CA LEU A 78 5.20 -16.87 -7.74
C LEU A 78 4.79 -18.24 -8.31
N ASN A 79 5.43 -19.33 -7.87
CA ASN A 79 5.10 -20.68 -8.30
C ASN A 79 3.97 -21.34 -7.50
N LYS A 80 3.51 -20.73 -6.41
CA LYS A 80 2.47 -21.27 -5.54
C LYS A 80 1.10 -20.68 -5.91
N HIS A 81 0.16 -21.52 -6.33
CA HIS A 81 -1.13 -21.08 -6.89
C HIS A 81 -2.19 -20.64 -5.86
N GLY A 82 -1.94 -20.83 -4.56
CA GLY A 82 -2.88 -20.44 -3.51
C GLY A 82 -2.38 -20.82 -2.13
N PRO A 83 -3.08 -20.44 -1.06
CA PRO A 83 -2.74 -20.85 0.30
C PRO A 83 -3.01 -22.35 0.47
N THR A 84 -2.16 -23.01 1.24
CA THR A 84 -2.44 -24.37 1.72
C THR A 84 -3.32 -24.32 2.97
N GLU A 85 -3.91 -25.46 3.37
CA GLU A 85 -4.62 -25.55 4.66
C GLU A 85 -3.72 -25.14 5.83
N GLN A 86 -2.45 -25.53 5.79
CA GLN A 86 -1.47 -25.11 6.79
C GLN A 86 -1.28 -23.58 6.83
N ASP A 87 -1.20 -22.90 5.68
CA ASP A 87 -1.09 -21.45 5.64
C ASP A 87 -2.31 -20.78 6.28
N ILE A 88 -3.51 -21.30 5.98
CA ILE A 88 -4.77 -20.78 6.53
C ILE A 88 -4.85 -21.01 8.04
N GLU A 89 -4.46 -22.19 8.51
CA GLU A 89 -4.45 -22.49 9.95
C GLU A 89 -3.44 -21.64 10.70
N GLU A 90 -2.26 -21.43 10.12
CA GLU A 90 -1.19 -20.64 10.73
C GLU A 90 -1.62 -19.19 10.96
N THR A 91 -2.42 -18.59 10.05
CA THR A 91 -2.98 -17.24 10.26
C THR A 91 -3.90 -17.14 11.48
N LYS A 92 -4.48 -18.27 11.91
CA LYS A 92 -5.42 -18.36 13.04
C LYS A 92 -4.72 -18.70 14.37
N THR A 93 -3.39 -18.90 14.35
CA THR A 93 -2.63 -19.26 15.55
C THR A 93 -2.70 -18.20 16.64
N TRP A 94 -2.44 -18.62 17.88
CA TRP A 94 -2.45 -17.72 19.03
C TRP A 94 -1.40 -16.60 18.93
N HIS A 95 -0.27 -16.84 18.24
CA HIS A 95 0.75 -15.82 18.00
C HIS A 95 0.20 -14.64 17.21
N HIS A 96 -0.54 -14.89 16.13
CA HIS A 96 -1.20 -13.83 15.37
C HIS A 96 -2.27 -13.13 16.19
N LYS A 97 -3.06 -13.87 16.98
CA LYS A 97 -4.06 -13.30 17.89
C LYS A 97 -3.43 -12.46 19.01
N LEU A 98 -2.30 -12.91 19.57
CA LEU A 98 -1.59 -12.15 20.59
C LEU A 98 -0.98 -10.87 20.02
N ASN A 99 -0.35 -10.95 18.86
CA ASN A 99 0.17 -9.77 18.18
C ASN A 99 -0.96 -8.77 17.87
N TYR A 100 -2.09 -9.26 17.36
CA TYR A 100 -3.28 -8.44 17.16
C TYR A 100 -3.72 -7.72 18.44
N LEU A 101 -3.80 -8.44 19.56
CA LEU A 101 -4.17 -7.86 20.85
C LEU A 101 -3.15 -6.79 21.30
N ILE A 102 -1.86 -7.05 21.15
CA ILE A 102 -0.80 -6.10 21.51
C ILE A 102 -0.90 -4.82 20.67
N TYR A 103 -1.08 -4.93 19.35
CA TYR A 103 -1.23 -3.77 18.49
C TYR A 103 -2.52 -2.99 18.82
N SER A 104 -3.62 -3.67 19.08
CA SER A 104 -4.87 -3.03 19.49
C SER A 104 -4.71 -2.23 20.80
N ILE A 105 -3.97 -2.75 21.78
CA ILE A 105 -3.66 -2.05 23.02
C ILE A 105 -2.79 -0.81 22.75
N VAL A 106 -1.77 -0.96 21.92
CA VAL A 106 -0.86 0.14 21.53
C VAL A 106 -1.60 1.25 20.79
N ASP A 107 -2.53 0.90 19.91
CA ASP A 107 -3.34 1.87 19.19
C ASP A 107 -4.20 2.75 20.13
N HIS A 108 -4.67 2.18 21.23
CA HIS A 108 -5.44 2.92 22.25
C HIS A 108 -4.53 3.64 23.27
N PHE A 109 -3.37 3.09 23.59
CA PHE A 109 -2.48 3.57 24.64
C PHE A 109 -1.03 3.70 24.14
N PRO A 110 -0.69 4.75 23.39
CA PRO A 110 0.64 4.91 22.77
C PRO A 110 1.81 4.89 23.76
N ILE A 111 1.56 5.20 25.04
CA ILE A 111 2.60 5.17 26.08
C ILE A 111 3.18 3.74 26.29
N ILE A 112 2.40 2.72 25.92
CA ILE A 112 2.79 1.31 26.02
C ILE A 112 3.85 0.95 24.94
N LEU A 113 3.98 1.76 23.87
CA LEU A 113 5.03 1.58 22.87
C LEU A 113 6.43 1.40 23.48
N LYS A 114 6.71 2.11 24.58
CA LYS A 114 7.99 2.03 25.30
C LYS A 114 8.23 0.68 25.99
N LEU A 115 7.18 -0.11 26.21
CA LEU A 115 7.23 -1.43 26.84
C LEU A 115 7.33 -2.57 25.83
N LEU A 116 7.15 -2.29 24.54
CA LEU A 116 7.27 -3.28 23.47
C LEU A 116 8.74 -3.72 23.31
N ARG A 117 8.93 -4.94 22.82
CA ARG A 117 10.24 -5.51 22.52
C ARG A 117 10.28 -6.05 21.09
N GLY A 118 11.49 -6.15 20.52
CA GLY A 118 11.71 -6.74 19.21
C GLY A 118 11.10 -5.94 18.05
N GLU A 119 10.58 -6.63 17.07
CA GLU A 119 10.04 -6.05 15.83
C GLU A 119 8.85 -5.09 16.05
N LEU A 120 8.02 -5.37 17.07
CA LEU A 120 6.89 -4.50 17.42
C LEU A 120 7.38 -3.12 17.82
N ARG A 121 8.42 -3.04 18.61
CA ARG A 121 9.02 -1.78 19.02
C ARG A 121 9.64 -1.05 17.84
N SER A 122 10.43 -1.73 17.01
CA SER A 122 11.03 -1.19 15.81
C SER A 122 9.96 -0.62 14.87
N THR A 123 8.88 -1.36 14.62
CA THR A 123 7.76 -0.89 13.78
C THR A 123 7.14 0.41 14.30
N ALA A 124 6.94 0.47 15.61
CA ALA A 124 6.35 1.64 16.23
C ALA A 124 7.29 2.85 16.20
N GLU A 125 8.57 2.65 16.47
CA GLU A 125 9.60 3.70 16.42
C GLU A 125 9.78 4.25 15.00
N GLU A 126 9.78 3.40 13.98
CA GLU A 126 9.88 3.80 12.57
C GLU A 126 8.65 4.57 12.10
N THR A 127 7.47 4.13 12.48
CA THR A 127 6.22 4.85 12.18
C THR A 127 6.18 6.20 12.91
N SER A 128 6.63 6.24 14.18
CA SER A 128 6.74 7.49 14.96
C SER A 128 7.70 8.47 14.29
N ARG A 129 8.87 7.98 13.85
CA ARG A 129 9.87 8.78 13.13
C ARG A 129 9.31 9.47 11.89
N TYR A 130 8.43 8.77 11.14
CA TYR A 130 7.73 9.38 10.00
C TYR A 130 6.85 10.55 10.44
N PHE A 131 5.99 10.33 11.45
CA PHE A 131 5.09 11.39 11.91
C PHE A 131 5.77 12.54 12.64
N GLU A 132 6.87 12.29 13.32
CA GLU A 132 7.67 13.32 13.99
C GLU A 132 8.44 14.18 12.99
N ASN A 133 8.66 13.69 11.77
CA ASN A 133 9.32 14.38 10.66
C ASN A 133 10.65 15.02 11.04
N HIS A 134 11.42 14.38 11.91
CA HIS A 134 12.72 14.88 12.33
C HIS A 134 13.66 15.09 11.14
N GLY A 135 14.23 16.28 11.05
CA GLY A 135 15.11 16.65 9.93
C GLY A 135 14.42 16.75 8.57
N GLY A 136 13.07 16.76 8.54
CA GLY A 136 12.32 16.88 7.28
C GLY A 136 12.16 15.59 6.50
N ILE A 137 12.62 14.45 7.04
CA ILE A 137 12.71 13.17 6.29
C ILE A 137 11.37 12.68 5.75
N ALA A 138 10.27 12.88 6.47
CA ALA A 138 8.94 12.49 5.97
C ALA A 138 8.48 13.42 4.82
N SER A 139 8.89 14.69 4.87
CA SER A 139 8.63 15.64 3.77
C SER A 139 9.39 15.24 2.52
N ASP A 140 10.67 14.84 2.65
CA ASP A 140 11.49 14.39 1.53
C ASP A 140 10.92 13.11 0.89
N VAL A 141 10.49 12.16 1.72
CA VAL A 141 9.86 10.91 1.25
C VAL A 141 8.54 11.19 0.53
N ARG A 142 7.68 12.07 1.06
CA ARG A 142 6.45 12.48 0.38
C ARG A 142 6.74 13.20 -0.92
N GLU A 143 7.77 14.05 -0.94
CA GLU A 143 8.13 14.79 -2.14
C GLU A 143 8.53 13.86 -3.29
N GLN A 144 9.25 12.76 -3.06
CA GLN A 144 9.55 11.77 -4.09
C GLN A 144 8.28 11.24 -4.79
N LEU A 145 7.23 10.92 -4.02
CA LEU A 145 5.97 10.48 -4.62
C LEU A 145 5.27 11.63 -5.35
N LYS A 146 5.27 12.82 -4.75
CA LYS A 146 4.64 14.01 -5.36
C LYS A 146 5.31 14.43 -6.66
N GLU A 147 6.64 14.30 -6.77
CA GLU A 147 7.38 14.59 -8.01
C GLU A 147 6.88 13.72 -9.18
N VAL A 148 6.52 12.46 -8.91
CA VAL A 148 5.95 11.56 -9.92
C VAL A 148 4.48 11.87 -10.19
N LEU A 149 3.67 12.11 -9.14
CA LEU A 149 2.24 12.34 -9.29
C LEU A 149 1.89 13.73 -9.82
N ARG A 150 2.69 14.75 -9.51
CA ARG A 150 2.38 16.15 -9.87
C ARG A 150 2.17 16.34 -11.38
N PRO A 151 3.07 15.92 -12.27
CA PRO A 151 2.84 16.06 -13.70
C PRO A 151 1.66 15.24 -14.22
N LEU A 152 1.31 14.12 -13.57
CA LEU A 152 0.20 13.25 -13.94
C LEU A 152 -1.16 13.84 -13.51
N LEU A 153 -1.15 14.69 -12.47
CA LEU A 153 -2.36 15.29 -11.88
C LEU A 153 -2.48 16.79 -12.17
N ASP A 154 -1.53 17.41 -12.88
CA ASP A 154 -1.57 18.83 -13.26
C ASP A 154 -2.52 19.11 -14.44
N GLY A 155 -2.91 18.09 -15.19
CA GLY A 155 -3.79 18.16 -16.34
C GLY A 155 -4.93 17.14 -16.31
N GLU A 156 -5.86 17.30 -17.25
CA GLU A 156 -6.87 16.30 -17.52
C GLU A 156 -6.37 15.36 -18.62
N GLY A 157 -6.38 14.05 -18.35
CA GLY A 157 -6.17 13.07 -19.42
C GLY A 157 -5.43 11.82 -19.01
N ASP A 158 -4.40 11.91 -18.21
CA ASP A 158 -3.65 10.72 -17.81
C ASP A 158 -4.44 9.90 -16.78
N LYS A 159 -4.28 8.58 -16.87
CA LYS A 159 -4.95 7.61 -16.02
C LYS A 159 -3.96 7.04 -15.02
N VAL A 160 -4.29 7.15 -13.73
CA VAL A 160 -3.35 6.83 -12.65
C VAL A 160 -3.94 5.77 -11.72
N LEU A 161 -3.26 4.63 -11.63
CA LEU A 161 -3.45 3.63 -10.58
C LEU A 161 -2.32 3.77 -9.56
N LEU A 162 -2.64 4.18 -8.33
CA LEU A 162 -1.67 4.28 -7.23
C LEU A 162 -1.80 3.08 -6.32
N ILE A 163 -0.72 2.32 -6.13
CA ILE A 163 -0.67 1.14 -5.27
C ILE A 163 0.31 1.40 -4.12
N GLY A 164 -0.19 1.45 -2.91
CA GLY A 164 0.61 1.57 -1.69
C GLY A 164 0.64 0.27 -0.89
N HIS A 165 1.78 -0.02 -0.26
CA HIS A 165 1.90 -1.12 0.68
C HIS A 165 2.38 -0.62 2.04
N SER A 166 1.72 -1.08 3.14
CA SER A 166 2.15 -0.78 4.51
C SER A 166 2.32 0.75 4.75
N LEU A 167 3.47 1.21 5.26
CA LEU A 167 3.78 2.63 5.43
C LEU A 167 3.69 3.43 4.11
N GLY A 168 3.90 2.78 2.97
CA GLY A 168 3.70 3.41 1.67
C GLY A 168 2.26 3.91 1.46
N THR A 169 1.26 3.31 2.10
CA THR A 169 -0.12 3.80 2.04
C THR A 169 -0.33 5.10 2.81
N VAL A 170 0.37 5.26 3.94
CA VAL A 170 0.36 6.49 4.74
C VAL A 170 1.05 7.62 3.96
N ILE A 171 2.20 7.32 3.36
CA ILE A 171 2.93 8.27 2.51
C ILE A 171 2.06 8.70 1.32
N SER A 172 1.35 7.74 0.69
CA SER A 172 0.41 8.01 -0.40
C SER A 172 -0.73 8.93 0.02
N TYR A 173 -1.37 8.61 1.14
CA TYR A 173 -2.45 9.44 1.68
C TYR A 173 -2.00 10.87 1.96
N ASP A 174 -0.90 11.03 2.66
CA ASP A 174 -0.33 12.35 3.00
C ASP A 174 0.12 13.13 1.76
N ALA A 175 0.70 12.45 0.75
CA ALA A 175 1.09 13.08 -0.51
C ALA A 175 -0.14 13.54 -1.30
N LEU A 176 -1.17 12.71 -1.42
CA LEU A 176 -2.43 13.05 -2.08
C LEU A 176 -3.13 14.21 -1.38
N TRP A 177 -3.15 14.20 -0.04
CA TRP A 177 -3.69 15.33 0.72
C TRP A 177 -2.94 16.62 0.42
N ALA A 178 -1.61 16.59 0.39
CA ALA A 178 -0.80 17.77 0.09
C ALA A 178 -1.02 18.27 -1.35
N LEU A 179 -1.07 17.36 -2.33
CA LEU A 179 -1.31 17.71 -3.74
C LEU A 179 -2.70 18.34 -3.95
N SER A 180 -3.73 17.84 -3.25
CA SER A 180 -5.09 18.38 -3.37
C SER A 180 -5.33 19.61 -2.50
N GLN A 181 -4.97 19.58 -1.22
CA GLN A 181 -5.35 20.61 -0.25
C GLN A 181 -4.35 21.78 -0.14
N LEU A 182 -3.10 21.57 -0.54
CA LEU A 182 -2.07 22.62 -0.50
C LEU A 182 -1.64 23.10 -1.88
N GLU A 183 -1.51 22.17 -2.83
CA GLU A 183 -1.05 22.52 -4.18
C GLU A 183 -2.24 22.69 -5.17
N HIS A 184 -3.44 22.26 -4.79
CA HIS A 184 -4.70 22.43 -5.56
C HIS A 184 -4.64 21.88 -6.99
N LEU A 185 -3.98 20.71 -7.17
CA LEU A 185 -3.93 20.07 -8.48
C LEU A 185 -5.33 19.59 -8.91
N PRO A 186 -5.73 19.78 -10.17
CA PRO A 186 -7.09 19.49 -10.64
C PRO A 186 -7.33 18.00 -10.91
N GLY A 187 -6.28 17.25 -11.23
CA GLY A 187 -6.37 15.84 -11.61
C GLY A 187 -6.57 14.92 -10.41
N LYS A 188 -7.08 13.73 -10.70
CA LYS A 188 -7.36 12.69 -9.71
C LYS A 188 -6.67 11.37 -10.06
N VAL A 189 -6.28 10.63 -9.02
CA VAL A 189 -5.94 9.21 -9.14
C VAL A 189 -7.23 8.43 -9.39
N ASP A 190 -7.31 7.64 -10.46
CA ASP A 190 -8.52 6.86 -10.78
C ASP A 190 -8.80 5.81 -9.71
N THR A 191 -7.76 5.11 -9.28
CA THR A 191 -7.88 4.10 -8.23
C THR A 191 -6.67 4.15 -7.30
N PHE A 192 -6.91 4.31 -6.01
CA PHE A 192 -5.92 4.11 -4.97
C PHE A 192 -6.11 2.73 -4.36
N VAL A 193 -5.09 1.87 -4.45
CA VAL A 193 -5.07 0.55 -3.83
C VAL A 193 -4.17 0.59 -2.60
N SER A 194 -4.73 0.34 -1.43
CA SER A 194 -3.97 0.19 -0.19
C SER A 194 -3.88 -1.29 0.21
N MET A 195 -2.66 -1.80 0.41
CA MET A 195 -2.40 -3.19 0.77
C MET A 195 -1.71 -3.27 2.13
N GLY A 196 -2.26 -4.05 3.06
CA GLY A 196 -1.69 -4.22 4.39
C GLY A 196 -1.47 -2.89 5.12
N SER A 197 -2.46 -2.02 5.07
CA SER A 197 -2.34 -0.61 5.44
C SER A 197 -2.60 -0.37 6.92
N PRO A 198 -1.77 0.45 7.61
CA PRO A 198 -2.03 0.88 8.99
C PRO A 198 -2.96 2.11 9.08
N LEU A 199 -3.52 2.60 7.96
CA LEU A 199 -4.33 3.82 7.93
C LEU A 199 -5.57 3.77 8.84
N GLY A 200 -6.14 2.59 9.09
CA GLY A 200 -7.27 2.41 10.03
C GLY A 200 -6.88 2.61 11.50
N MET A 201 -5.61 2.45 11.87
CA MET A 201 -5.16 2.59 13.26
C MET A 201 -5.40 4.01 13.79
N LYS A 202 -6.00 4.14 14.97
CA LYS A 202 -6.28 5.44 15.62
C LYS A 202 -5.02 6.29 15.80
N TYR A 203 -3.90 5.65 16.13
CA TYR A 203 -2.60 6.29 16.25
C TYR A 203 -2.17 6.96 14.94
N VAL A 204 -2.39 6.28 13.81
CA VAL A 204 -2.07 6.76 12.47
C VAL A 204 -3.05 7.84 12.05
N LYS A 205 -4.36 7.57 12.09
CA LYS A 205 -5.42 8.52 11.69
C LYS A 205 -5.27 9.92 12.31
N ARG A 206 -4.90 9.99 13.59
CA ARG A 206 -4.71 11.26 14.30
C ARG A 206 -3.49 12.05 13.87
N ARG A 207 -2.58 11.46 13.10
CA ARG A 207 -1.31 12.05 12.67
C ARG A 207 -1.21 12.28 11.17
N LEU A 208 -2.20 11.79 10.41
CA LEU A 208 -2.28 12.07 8.97
C LEU A 208 -2.36 13.57 8.71
N LEU A 209 -1.82 14.01 7.59
CA LEU A 209 -2.03 15.38 7.13
C LEU A 209 -3.53 15.65 6.99
N GLY A 210 -3.96 16.82 7.41
CA GLY A 210 -5.37 17.19 7.44
C GLY A 210 -6.16 16.70 8.66
N SER A 211 -5.62 15.81 9.51
CA SER A 211 -6.36 15.27 10.68
C SER A 211 -6.85 16.32 11.67
N ASN A 212 -6.24 17.50 11.67
CA ASN A 212 -6.63 18.67 12.48
C ASN A 212 -7.59 19.63 11.75
N ARG A 213 -8.00 19.31 10.53
CA ARG A 213 -8.99 20.07 9.75
C ARG A 213 -10.39 19.45 9.90
N THR A 214 -11.39 20.12 9.35
CA THR A 214 -12.78 19.68 9.37
C THR A 214 -13.39 19.67 7.96
N GLY A 215 -14.45 18.88 7.76
CA GLY A 215 -15.12 18.78 6.47
C GLY A 215 -14.19 18.32 5.35
N LYS A 216 -14.41 18.81 4.14
CA LYS A 216 -13.64 18.39 2.96
C LYS A 216 -12.13 18.58 3.09
N GLN A 217 -11.70 19.61 3.82
CA GLN A 217 -10.27 19.90 3.99
C GLN A 217 -9.51 18.88 4.86
N LYS A 218 -10.23 18.05 5.59
CA LYS A 218 -9.66 16.98 6.41
C LYS A 218 -9.05 15.87 5.56
N TYR A 219 -9.55 15.69 4.35
CA TYR A 219 -9.27 14.54 3.50
C TYR A 219 -8.65 14.96 2.15
N PRO A 220 -7.91 14.06 1.48
CA PRO A 220 -7.60 14.24 0.06
C PRO A 220 -8.90 14.22 -0.76
N ASP A 221 -8.96 15.02 -1.83
CA ASP A 221 -10.11 15.07 -2.76
C ASP A 221 -9.72 14.74 -4.20
N ASN A 222 -8.51 14.23 -4.38
CA ASN A 222 -7.92 13.84 -5.66
C ASN A 222 -7.84 12.32 -5.86
N ILE A 223 -8.81 11.58 -5.34
CA ILE A 223 -8.99 10.14 -5.55
C ILE A 223 -10.40 9.92 -6.09
N HIS A 224 -10.58 9.07 -7.11
CA HIS A 224 -11.89 8.60 -7.52
C HIS A 224 -12.36 7.43 -6.67
N ARG A 225 -11.66 6.31 -6.72
CA ARG A 225 -12.00 5.08 -5.96
C ARG A 225 -10.84 4.67 -5.06
N TRP A 226 -11.16 4.21 -3.86
CA TRP A 226 -10.18 3.63 -2.94
C TRP A 226 -10.52 2.17 -2.68
N ILE A 227 -9.58 1.27 -3.01
CA ILE A 227 -9.69 -0.17 -2.77
C ILE A 227 -8.69 -0.55 -1.69
N ASN A 228 -9.21 -1.05 -0.58
CA ASN A 228 -8.41 -1.50 0.55
C ASN A 228 -8.34 -3.03 0.57
N VAL A 229 -7.14 -3.58 0.64
CA VAL A 229 -6.90 -5.04 0.69
C VAL A 229 -6.12 -5.37 1.95
N ALA A 230 -6.74 -6.13 2.84
CA ALA A 230 -6.16 -6.55 4.12
C ALA A 230 -6.19 -8.07 4.27
N ALA A 231 -5.03 -8.71 4.40
CA ALA A 231 -4.94 -10.16 4.54
C ALA A 231 -5.28 -10.62 5.97
N GLU A 232 -5.83 -11.82 6.06
CA GLU A 232 -6.01 -12.52 7.34
C GLU A 232 -4.65 -12.72 8.02
N GLY A 233 -4.58 -12.41 9.30
CA GLY A 233 -3.34 -12.52 10.07
C GLY A 233 -2.35 -11.37 9.87
N ASP A 234 -2.62 -10.40 8.99
CA ASP A 234 -1.79 -9.20 8.87
C ASP A 234 -2.05 -8.25 10.05
N ILE A 235 -1.09 -8.20 10.96
CA ILE A 235 -1.16 -7.39 12.18
C ILE A 235 -0.99 -5.88 11.93
N THR A 236 -0.52 -5.48 10.77
CA THR A 236 -0.39 -4.06 10.39
C THR A 236 -1.74 -3.50 9.95
N ALA A 237 -2.60 -4.34 9.38
CA ALA A 237 -3.94 -3.99 8.94
C ALA A 237 -5.00 -4.36 10.00
N LEU A 238 -4.87 -3.85 11.22
CA LEU A 238 -5.75 -4.20 12.36
C LEU A 238 -7.17 -3.72 12.17
N ASP A 239 -7.33 -2.46 11.79
CA ASP A 239 -8.60 -1.90 11.39
C ASP A 239 -8.70 -2.05 9.88
N ARG A 240 -9.56 -2.97 9.45
CA ARG A 240 -9.59 -3.45 8.07
C ARG A 240 -10.70 -2.83 7.23
N ARG A 241 -11.62 -2.07 7.88
CA ARG A 241 -12.81 -1.52 7.20
C ARG A 241 -12.68 -0.01 7.01
N PHE A 242 -12.02 0.38 5.95
CA PHE A 242 -11.82 1.79 5.61
C PHE A 242 -13.10 2.48 5.19
N SER A 243 -14.09 1.74 4.67
CA SER A 243 -15.43 2.26 4.41
C SER A 243 -16.12 2.78 5.68
N GLU A 244 -15.81 2.20 6.85
CA GLU A 244 -16.29 2.69 8.15
C GLU A 244 -15.44 3.86 8.67
N ASP A 245 -14.11 3.77 8.54
CA ASP A 245 -13.16 4.74 9.08
C ASP A 245 -13.09 6.06 8.31
N PHE A 246 -13.21 5.97 6.99
CA PHE A 246 -13.10 7.08 6.04
C PHE A 246 -14.39 7.33 5.26
N GLY A 247 -15.52 6.73 5.65
CA GLY A 247 -16.83 6.89 5.00
C GLY A 247 -17.26 8.35 4.88
N GLU A 248 -16.84 9.22 5.82
CA GLU A 248 -17.05 10.66 5.76
C GLU A 248 -16.49 11.27 4.45
N MET A 249 -15.44 10.69 3.83
CA MET A 249 -14.91 11.16 2.55
C MET A 249 -15.92 10.99 1.40
N VAL A 250 -16.69 9.89 1.44
CA VAL A 250 -17.74 9.63 0.45
C VAL A 250 -18.93 10.55 0.69
N GLU A 251 -19.38 10.69 1.93
CA GLU A 251 -20.49 11.56 2.33
C GLU A 251 -20.21 13.03 1.96
N LEU A 252 -18.98 13.48 2.11
CA LEU A 252 -18.56 14.83 1.76
C LEU A 252 -18.31 15.01 0.24
N GLY A 253 -18.29 13.92 -0.53
CA GLY A 253 -17.99 13.94 -1.97
C GLY A 253 -16.51 14.25 -2.28
N ASN A 254 -15.58 13.91 -1.38
CA ASN A 254 -14.15 13.93 -1.67
C ASN A 254 -13.77 12.80 -2.64
N ILE A 255 -14.36 11.62 -2.45
CA ILE A 255 -14.17 10.44 -3.29
C ILE A 255 -15.53 9.79 -3.62
N GLU A 256 -15.56 8.94 -4.65
CA GLU A 256 -16.78 8.27 -5.08
C GLU A 256 -17.09 7.03 -4.24
N SER A 257 -16.09 6.20 -3.96
CA SER A 257 -16.28 4.95 -3.21
C SER A 257 -15.03 4.51 -2.45
N ILE A 258 -15.28 3.74 -1.38
CA ILE A 258 -14.28 2.96 -0.66
C ILE A 258 -14.76 1.51 -0.64
N GLU A 259 -13.92 0.60 -1.12
CA GLU A 259 -14.19 -0.84 -1.15
C GLU A 259 -13.19 -1.57 -0.26
N ASP A 260 -13.68 -2.43 0.64
CA ASP A 260 -12.84 -3.23 1.54
C ASP A 260 -12.85 -4.70 1.15
N HIS A 261 -11.68 -5.23 0.83
CA HIS A 261 -11.41 -6.65 0.65
C HIS A 261 -10.58 -7.17 1.81
N CYS A 262 -11.25 -7.70 2.82
CA CYS A 262 -10.60 -8.09 4.07
C CYS A 262 -11.03 -9.46 4.61
N ASP A 263 -12.06 -10.08 4.05
CA ASP A 263 -12.55 -11.38 4.49
C ASP A 263 -12.10 -12.46 3.51
N GLY A 264 -11.44 -13.51 4.02
CA GLY A 264 -10.93 -14.61 3.20
C GLY A 264 -9.73 -14.28 2.32
N ILE A 265 -9.08 -13.15 2.55
CA ILE A 265 -7.85 -12.76 1.85
C ILE A 265 -6.65 -13.35 2.57
N TYR A 266 -5.91 -14.23 1.94
CA TYR A 266 -4.73 -14.86 2.51
C TYR A 266 -3.46 -14.43 1.78
N ASN A 267 -2.52 -13.87 2.55
CA ASN A 267 -1.16 -13.64 2.11
C ASN A 267 -0.29 -14.79 2.64
N TYR A 268 0.03 -15.73 1.76
CA TYR A 268 0.75 -16.96 2.07
C TYR A 268 2.24 -16.90 1.71
N PHE A 269 2.81 -15.70 1.73
CA PHE A 269 4.25 -15.51 1.57
C PHE A 269 5.01 -16.11 2.76
N ARG A 270 6.05 -16.90 2.48
CA ARG A 270 6.89 -17.50 3.51
C ARG A 270 8.31 -16.98 3.42
N GLU A 271 8.92 -16.80 4.56
CA GLU A 271 10.33 -16.49 4.73
C GLU A 271 10.97 -17.54 5.64
N LYS A 272 12.25 -17.34 5.93
CA LYS A 272 13.01 -18.21 6.82
C LYS A 272 12.29 -18.46 8.17
N ASP A 273 11.62 -17.45 8.70
CA ASP A 273 10.99 -17.49 10.02
C ASP A 273 9.50 -17.92 9.96
N GLY A 274 9.00 -18.33 8.80
CA GLY A 274 7.64 -18.86 8.61
C GLY A 274 6.75 -17.95 7.75
N LEU A 275 5.45 -17.99 8.02
CA LEU A 275 4.44 -17.26 7.29
C LEU A 275 4.53 -15.76 7.59
N ASN A 276 4.61 -14.95 6.53
CA ASN A 276 4.61 -13.48 6.61
C ASN A 276 3.40 -12.89 5.87
N CYS A 277 2.28 -12.76 6.59
CA CYS A 277 1.01 -12.24 6.04
C CYS A 277 1.09 -10.78 5.58
N HIS A 278 2.16 -10.06 5.92
CA HIS A 278 2.34 -8.65 5.60
C HIS A 278 3.21 -8.40 4.35
N ARG A 279 3.80 -9.42 3.76
CA ARG A 279 4.75 -9.22 2.66
C ARG A 279 4.07 -8.73 1.38
N SER A 280 4.61 -7.67 0.75
CA SER A 280 4.04 -7.06 -0.47
C SER A 280 3.86 -8.03 -1.63
N TYR A 281 4.82 -8.95 -1.83
CA TYR A 281 4.75 -9.95 -2.90
C TYR A 281 3.52 -10.86 -2.78
N GLY A 282 3.13 -11.24 -1.57
CA GLY A 282 1.94 -12.06 -1.35
C GLY A 282 0.63 -11.29 -1.59
N TYR A 283 0.62 -9.98 -1.36
CA TYR A 283 -0.49 -9.12 -1.77
C TYR A 283 -0.57 -8.98 -3.28
N LEU A 284 0.55 -8.68 -3.95
CA LEU A 284 0.59 -8.45 -5.38
C LEU A 284 0.15 -9.66 -6.21
N VAL A 285 0.47 -10.88 -5.76
CA VAL A 285 0.03 -12.12 -6.44
C VAL A 285 -1.40 -12.53 -6.09
N ASN A 286 -2.08 -11.81 -5.19
CA ASN A 286 -3.46 -12.12 -4.83
C ASN A 286 -4.40 -11.79 -5.99
N PRO A 287 -5.32 -12.70 -6.36
CA PRO A 287 -6.25 -12.47 -7.48
C PRO A 287 -7.12 -11.23 -7.33
N ILE A 288 -7.45 -10.80 -6.12
CA ILE A 288 -8.22 -9.55 -5.90
C ILE A 288 -7.41 -8.33 -6.36
N VAL A 289 -6.13 -8.25 -5.97
CA VAL A 289 -5.25 -7.17 -6.43
C VAL A 289 -5.03 -7.27 -7.94
N GLY A 290 -4.80 -8.48 -8.45
CA GLY A 290 -4.65 -8.73 -9.89
C GLY A 290 -5.87 -8.31 -10.69
N LYS A 291 -7.08 -8.65 -10.21
CA LYS A 291 -8.34 -8.25 -10.83
C LYS A 291 -8.53 -6.73 -10.82
N THR A 292 -8.27 -6.08 -9.70
CA THR A 292 -8.33 -4.61 -9.59
C THR A 292 -7.45 -3.93 -10.64
N ILE A 293 -6.22 -4.42 -10.82
CA ILE A 293 -5.29 -3.89 -11.82
C ILE A 293 -5.81 -4.15 -13.24
N ALA A 294 -6.30 -5.37 -13.50
CA ALA A 294 -6.81 -5.77 -14.81
C ALA A 294 -8.06 -4.97 -15.21
N ASP A 295 -9.00 -4.81 -14.29
CA ASP A 295 -10.22 -4.04 -14.54
C ASP A 295 -9.87 -2.57 -14.84
N TRP A 296 -9.01 -1.95 -14.01
CA TRP A 296 -8.55 -0.59 -14.25
C TRP A 296 -7.83 -0.46 -15.61
N TRP A 297 -7.03 -1.45 -15.99
CA TRP A 297 -6.31 -1.45 -17.27
C TRP A 297 -7.25 -1.54 -18.47
N ARG A 298 -8.32 -2.39 -18.40
CA ARG A 298 -9.34 -2.54 -19.45
C ARG A 298 -10.25 -1.33 -19.57
N ASP A 299 -10.74 -0.79 -18.45
CA ASP A 299 -11.71 0.34 -18.43
C ASP A 299 -11.18 1.55 -19.20
N HIS A 300 -9.86 1.62 -19.38
CA HIS A 300 -9.21 2.70 -20.09
C HIS A 300 -8.78 2.35 -21.53
N ASP A 301 -9.04 1.13 -21.99
CA ASP A 301 -8.92 0.73 -23.40
C ASP A 301 -10.21 0.99 -24.21
N GLU A 302 -11.37 0.87 -23.56
CA GLU A 302 -12.68 1.03 -24.22
C GLU A 302 -13.05 2.48 -24.56
N ALA A 303 -12.27 3.45 -24.10
CA ALA A 303 -12.45 4.88 -24.40
C ALA A 303 -11.91 5.31 -25.79
N LYS A 304 -11.67 4.35 -26.69
CA LYS A 304 -11.38 4.53 -28.12
C LYS A 304 -12.66 4.28 -28.90
#